data_ac0b950c115ee656cbb04f4932ea1ba5
#
_entry.id   ac0b950c115ee656cbb04f4932ea1ba5
#
_cell.length_a   1.000
_cell.length_b   1.000
_cell.length_c   1.000
_cell.angle_alpha   90.00
_cell.angle_beta   90.00
_cell.angle_gamma   90.00
#
_symmetry.space_group_name_H-M   'P 1'
#
loop_
_entity.id
_entity.type
_entity.pdbx_description
1 polymer ?
#
loop_
_entity_poly.entity_id
_entity_poly.type
_entity_poly.pdbx_seq_one_letter_code
_entity_poly.pdbx_strand_id
1 'polypeptide(L)'
;SITAGIRLDYEKANLDYHSAVDSMKIGVEMGPMKMTLPVTTTMDGNISQDFLQVLPKVSLRYQCTPETFTYLSVAKGYKTGGYNVQMFGDLVQAQAKYDLMSKFAPDKAEQPGEVKDIASYKPEHSWNYEAGIRSELVRGRLSAELTFFYMDIRDLQLTSFAENGSGRMITNGGKANSYGVELSLLGRIMDGL
;
A
#
# COMPACT_ATOMS: atom_id res chain seq x y z
N SER A 1 1.76 31.10 16.40
CA SER A 1 0.49 30.34 16.46
C SER A 1 0.76 28.85 16.48
N ILE A 2 -0.15 28.09 17.12
CA ILE A 2 -0.16 26.63 17.12
C ILE A 2 -1.45 26.19 16.45
N THR A 3 -1.36 25.21 15.57
CA THR A 3 -2.51 24.58 14.93
C THR A 3 -2.43 23.09 15.18
N ALA A 4 -3.50 22.48 15.69
CA ALA A 4 -3.63 21.05 15.86
C ALA A 4 -4.92 20.57 15.18
N GLY A 5 -4.86 19.42 14.58
CA GLY A 5 -6.00 18.80 13.91
C GLY A 5 -5.92 17.28 13.99
N ILE A 6 -7.08 16.65 13.94
CA ILE A 6 -7.25 15.20 13.81
C ILE A 6 -8.21 14.93 12.66
N ARG A 7 -7.83 14.02 11.76
CA ARG A 7 -8.71 13.45 10.77
C ARG A 7 -8.95 11.98 11.10
N LEU A 8 -10.19 11.56 11.07
CA LEU A 8 -10.60 10.17 11.15
C LEU A 8 -10.99 9.71 9.74
N ASP A 9 -10.35 8.65 9.27
CA ASP A 9 -10.66 8.03 7.99
C ASP A 9 -11.15 6.60 8.22
N TYR A 10 -12.33 6.30 7.70
CA TYR A 10 -12.87 4.95 7.66
C TYR A 10 -13.08 4.54 6.21
N GLU A 11 -12.53 3.40 5.85
CA GLU A 11 -12.62 2.85 4.51
C GLU A 11 -12.97 1.37 4.58
N LYS A 12 -13.89 0.95 3.74
CA LYS A 12 -14.28 -0.46 3.59
C LYS A 12 -13.98 -0.90 2.16
N ALA A 13 -13.12 -1.91 2.03
CA ALA A 13 -12.81 -2.55 0.76
C ALA A 13 -13.53 -3.91 0.69
N ASN A 14 -14.36 -4.10 -0.32
CA ASN A 14 -15.03 -5.36 -0.61
C ASN A 14 -14.54 -5.89 -1.95
N LEU A 15 -14.33 -7.20 -2.04
CA LEU A 15 -13.98 -7.87 -3.27
C LEU A 15 -14.84 -9.12 -3.43
N ASP A 16 -15.69 -9.12 -4.46
CA ASP A 16 -16.36 -10.31 -4.95
C ASP A 16 -15.46 -10.95 -6.01
N TYR A 17 -15.21 -12.24 -5.90
CA TYR A 17 -14.36 -12.93 -6.84
C TYR A 17 -15.02 -14.20 -7.38
N HIS A 18 -14.76 -14.44 -8.66
CA HIS A 18 -15.03 -15.68 -9.37
C HIS A 18 -13.77 -16.07 -10.13
N SER A 19 -13.18 -17.19 -9.79
CA SER A 19 -11.98 -17.70 -10.45
C SER A 19 -12.17 -19.17 -10.78
N ALA A 20 -11.89 -19.54 -12.04
CA ALA A 20 -12.07 -20.89 -12.52
C ALA A 20 -10.83 -21.36 -13.29
N VAL A 21 -10.56 -22.64 -13.20
CA VAL A 21 -9.57 -23.34 -14.02
C VAL A 21 -10.28 -24.48 -14.76
N ASP A 22 -10.27 -24.39 -16.07
CA ASP A 22 -10.78 -25.42 -16.97
C ASP A 22 -9.63 -26.28 -17.50
N SER A 23 -9.66 -27.58 -17.21
CA SER A 23 -8.73 -28.57 -17.76
C SER A 23 -7.24 -28.39 -17.36
N MET A 24 -6.95 -27.95 -16.15
CA MET A 24 -5.57 -27.93 -15.65
C MET A 24 -5.04 -29.37 -15.54
N LYS A 25 -3.85 -29.61 -16.09
CA LYS A 25 -3.19 -30.91 -16.01
C LYS A 25 -2.30 -30.98 -14.77
N ILE A 26 -2.67 -31.79 -13.79
CA ILE A 26 -1.89 -32.01 -12.56
C ILE A 26 -1.24 -33.39 -12.61
N GLY A 27 0.09 -33.43 -12.43
CA GLY A 27 0.83 -34.69 -12.30
C GLY A 27 0.67 -35.26 -10.90
N VAL A 28 0.24 -36.52 -10.79
CA VAL A 28 0.16 -37.29 -9.55
C VAL A 28 1.16 -38.44 -9.62
N GLU A 29 2.04 -38.53 -8.62
CA GLU A 29 2.98 -39.64 -8.46
C GLU A 29 2.47 -40.59 -7.37
N MET A 30 2.12 -41.80 -7.78
CA MET A 30 1.68 -42.86 -6.90
C MET A 30 2.71 -44.01 -6.99
N GLY A 31 3.76 -43.93 -6.16
CA GLY A 31 4.88 -44.87 -6.24
C GLY A 31 5.60 -44.79 -7.61
N PRO A 32 5.77 -45.91 -8.33
CA PRO A 32 6.43 -45.87 -9.65
C PRO A 32 5.53 -45.34 -10.78
N MET A 33 4.24 -45.11 -10.55
CA MET A 33 3.31 -44.60 -11.56
C MET A 33 3.22 -43.09 -11.51
N LYS A 34 3.46 -42.46 -12.69
CA LYS A 34 3.20 -41.04 -12.93
C LYS A 34 1.98 -40.92 -13.81
N MET A 35 0.96 -40.24 -13.32
CA MET A 35 -0.28 -40.02 -14.04
C MET A 35 -0.59 -38.52 -14.09
N THR A 36 -1.09 -38.04 -15.22
CA THR A 36 -1.52 -36.68 -15.39
C THR A 36 -3.04 -36.64 -15.52
N LEU A 37 -3.70 -35.93 -14.62
CA LEU A 37 -5.16 -35.85 -14.56
C LEU A 37 -5.63 -34.43 -14.89
N PRO A 38 -6.65 -34.27 -15.74
CA PRO A 38 -7.31 -32.98 -15.91
C PRO A 38 -8.16 -32.67 -14.68
N VAL A 39 -8.03 -31.45 -14.17
CA VAL A 39 -8.82 -30.96 -13.04
C VAL A 39 -9.52 -29.67 -13.44
N THR A 40 -10.78 -29.57 -13.06
CA THR A 40 -11.59 -28.37 -13.17
C THR A 40 -11.97 -27.93 -11.76
N THR A 41 -11.68 -26.70 -11.42
CA THR A 41 -11.99 -26.11 -10.11
C THR A 41 -12.48 -24.70 -10.27
N THR A 42 -13.47 -24.33 -9.47
CA THR A 42 -14.03 -22.97 -9.40
C THR A 42 -13.96 -22.48 -7.97
N MET A 43 -13.57 -21.24 -7.78
CA MET A 43 -13.57 -20.56 -6.50
C MET A 43 -14.41 -19.30 -6.60
N ASP A 44 -15.42 -19.21 -5.74
CA ASP A 44 -16.30 -18.05 -5.64
C ASP A 44 -16.33 -17.57 -4.20
N GLY A 45 -16.47 -16.27 -4.02
CA GLY A 45 -16.61 -15.74 -2.67
C GLY A 45 -16.58 -14.22 -2.62
N ASN A 46 -16.70 -13.75 -1.38
CA ASN A 46 -16.57 -12.34 -1.02
C ASN A 46 -15.59 -12.21 0.13
N ILE A 47 -14.69 -11.24 0.02
CA ILE A 47 -13.80 -10.86 1.12
C ILE A 47 -13.92 -9.37 1.38
N SER A 48 -13.86 -8.99 2.65
CA SER A 48 -13.90 -7.59 3.05
C SER A 48 -12.83 -7.24 4.07
N GLN A 49 -12.35 -6.00 3.99
CA GLN A 49 -11.43 -5.38 4.93
C GLN A 49 -11.95 -4.01 5.32
N ASP A 50 -11.81 -3.68 6.60
CA ASP A 50 -12.16 -2.38 7.15
C ASP A 50 -10.87 -1.71 7.66
N PHE A 51 -10.70 -0.43 7.32
CA PHE A 51 -9.56 0.37 7.72
C PHE A 51 -10.05 1.61 8.46
N LEU A 52 -9.72 1.72 9.75
CA LEU A 52 -9.94 2.92 10.54
C LEU A 52 -8.60 3.56 10.84
N GLN A 53 -8.41 4.80 10.40
CA GLN A 53 -7.17 5.53 10.57
C GLN A 53 -7.38 6.84 11.30
N VAL A 54 -6.48 7.09 12.27
CA VAL A 54 -6.41 8.34 13.00
C VAL A 54 -5.16 9.09 12.53
N LEU A 55 -5.37 10.27 11.96
CA LEU A 55 -4.36 11.08 11.28
C LEU A 55 -4.21 12.43 11.98
N PRO A 56 -3.40 12.49 13.05
CA PRO A 56 -3.09 13.74 13.74
C PRO A 56 -2.15 14.61 12.90
N LYS A 57 -2.31 15.93 13.03
CA LYS A 57 -1.40 16.94 12.53
C LYS A 57 -1.23 18.03 13.56
N VAL A 58 0.02 18.44 13.80
CA VAL A 58 0.35 19.58 14.64
C VAL A 58 1.34 20.47 13.90
N SER A 59 1.10 21.78 13.93
CA SER A 59 1.99 22.76 13.34
C SER A 59 2.20 23.92 14.30
N LEU A 60 3.44 24.35 14.42
CA LEU A 60 3.86 25.54 15.15
C LEU A 60 4.40 26.56 14.15
N ARG A 61 3.87 27.77 14.15
CA ARG A 61 4.37 28.89 13.36
C ARG A 61 4.81 30.02 14.28
N TYR A 62 6.04 30.49 14.06
CA TYR A 62 6.63 31.62 14.74
C TYR A 62 6.92 32.75 13.75
N GLN A 63 6.36 33.94 14.01
CA GLN A 63 6.61 35.13 13.19
C GLN A 63 7.89 35.80 13.69
N CYS A 64 8.95 35.75 12.90
CA CYS A 64 10.26 36.34 13.25
C CYS A 64 10.30 37.83 12.97
N THR A 65 9.77 38.24 11.81
CA THR A 65 9.60 39.65 11.39
C THR A 65 8.24 39.79 10.69
N PRO A 66 7.77 40.99 10.36
CA PRO A 66 6.54 41.14 9.58
C PRO A 66 6.55 40.37 8.25
N GLU A 67 7.73 40.20 7.65
CA GLU A 67 7.93 39.57 6.33
C GLU A 67 8.38 38.09 6.43
N THR A 68 8.81 37.63 7.62
CA THR A 68 9.47 36.32 7.77
C THR A 68 8.84 35.51 8.89
N PHE A 69 8.51 34.25 8.62
CA PHE A 69 8.11 33.29 9.64
C PHE A 69 8.83 31.95 9.46
N THR A 70 8.96 31.24 10.56
CA THR A 70 9.39 29.86 10.60
C THR A 70 8.24 28.96 11.02
N TYR A 71 8.30 27.69 10.62
CA TYR A 71 7.33 26.70 11.03
C TYR A 71 7.96 25.33 11.30
N LEU A 72 7.29 24.58 12.15
CA LEU A 72 7.49 23.16 12.37
C LEU A 72 6.15 22.46 12.15
N SER A 73 6.15 21.33 11.49
CA SER A 73 4.96 20.53 11.27
C SER A 73 5.25 19.06 11.47
N VAL A 74 4.32 18.37 12.14
CA VAL A 74 4.33 16.91 12.27
C VAL A 74 2.95 16.41 11.86
N ALA A 75 2.91 15.47 10.93
CA ALA A 75 1.66 14.91 10.42
C ALA A 75 1.78 13.41 10.18
N LYS A 76 0.73 12.66 10.54
CA LYS A 76 0.59 11.26 10.16
C LYS A 76 -0.20 11.16 8.85
N GLY A 77 0.33 10.38 7.91
CA GLY A 77 -0.33 9.98 6.68
C GLY A 77 -0.48 8.47 6.60
N TYR A 78 -1.31 8.00 5.66
CA TYR A 78 -1.41 6.59 5.33
C TYR A 78 -1.78 6.40 3.86
N LYS A 79 -1.51 5.19 3.37
CA LYS A 79 -2.00 4.69 2.10
C LYS A 79 -2.78 3.41 2.39
N THR A 80 -4.01 3.31 1.87
CA THR A 80 -4.92 2.22 2.21
C THR A 80 -4.36 0.85 1.81
N GLY A 81 -4.81 -0.20 2.48
CA GLY A 81 -4.62 -1.58 2.07
C GLY A 81 -5.57 -1.97 0.92
N GLY A 82 -5.50 -3.22 0.50
CA GLY A 82 -6.34 -3.69 -0.59
C GLY A 82 -6.10 -5.15 -0.94
N TYR A 83 -6.36 -5.51 -2.21
CA TYR A 83 -6.31 -6.88 -2.69
C TYR A 83 -5.44 -7.03 -3.93
N ASN A 84 -4.69 -8.11 -3.98
CA ASN A 84 -3.91 -8.56 -5.12
C ASN A 84 -4.76 -9.52 -5.98
N VAL A 85 -5.50 -8.98 -6.93
CA VAL A 85 -6.40 -9.78 -7.79
C VAL A 85 -5.65 -10.80 -8.64
N GLN A 86 -4.36 -10.57 -8.92
CA GLN A 86 -3.50 -11.49 -9.65
C GLN A 86 -3.26 -12.82 -8.91
N MET A 87 -3.38 -12.82 -7.58
CA MET A 87 -3.17 -14.02 -6.76
C MET A 87 -4.29 -15.07 -6.91
N PHE A 88 -5.45 -14.70 -7.47
CA PHE A 88 -6.56 -15.64 -7.65
C PHE A 88 -6.24 -16.76 -8.64
N GLY A 89 -5.38 -16.51 -9.63
CA GLY A 89 -4.88 -17.57 -10.51
C GLY A 89 -4.11 -18.66 -9.76
N ASP A 90 -3.29 -18.27 -8.80
CA ASP A 90 -2.51 -19.20 -7.97
C ASP A 90 -3.37 -19.90 -6.94
N LEU A 91 -4.28 -19.15 -6.32
CA LEU A 91 -5.23 -19.68 -5.34
C LEU A 91 -6.12 -20.77 -5.93
N VAL A 92 -6.69 -20.56 -7.14
CA VAL A 92 -7.52 -21.56 -7.80
C VAL A 92 -6.72 -22.80 -8.21
N GLN A 93 -5.44 -22.62 -8.59
CA GLN A 93 -4.55 -23.73 -8.89
C GLN A 93 -4.18 -24.52 -7.63
N ALA A 94 -3.90 -23.84 -6.52
CA ALA A 94 -3.64 -24.47 -5.23
C ALA A 94 -4.87 -25.26 -4.74
N GLN A 95 -6.08 -24.69 -4.90
CA GLN A 95 -7.33 -25.38 -4.60
C GLN A 95 -7.52 -26.62 -5.48
N ALA A 96 -7.29 -26.51 -6.78
CA ALA A 96 -7.38 -27.63 -7.72
C ALA A 96 -6.42 -28.78 -7.34
N LYS A 97 -5.20 -28.43 -6.93
CA LYS A 97 -4.21 -29.41 -6.44
C LYS A 97 -4.68 -30.07 -5.16
N TYR A 98 -5.19 -29.31 -4.20
CA TYR A 98 -5.74 -29.83 -2.95
C TYR A 98 -6.92 -30.77 -3.20
N ASP A 99 -7.89 -30.38 -4.03
CA ASP A 99 -9.08 -31.18 -4.35
C ASP A 99 -8.69 -32.53 -5.00
N LEU A 100 -7.65 -32.55 -5.81
CA LEU A 100 -7.14 -33.77 -6.42
C LEU A 100 -6.39 -34.62 -5.38
N MET A 101 -5.44 -34.00 -4.65
CA MET A 101 -4.60 -34.74 -3.70
C MET A 101 -5.41 -35.31 -2.53
N SER A 102 -6.43 -34.62 -2.06
CA SER A 102 -7.32 -35.09 -0.99
C SER A 102 -8.06 -36.40 -1.37
N LYS A 103 -8.29 -36.62 -2.68
CA LYS A 103 -8.94 -37.83 -3.19
C LYS A 103 -7.97 -39.01 -3.38
N PHE A 104 -6.74 -38.74 -3.82
CA PHE A 104 -5.79 -39.79 -4.22
C PHE A 104 -4.63 -40.00 -3.24
N ALA A 105 -4.28 -38.98 -2.46
CA ALA A 105 -3.18 -39.01 -1.49
C ALA A 105 -3.47 -38.01 -0.34
N PRO A 106 -4.47 -38.35 0.53
CA PRO A 106 -4.93 -37.42 1.57
C PRO A 106 -3.80 -37.00 2.54
N ASP A 107 -2.84 -37.90 2.79
CA ASP A 107 -1.69 -37.63 3.67
C ASP A 107 -0.72 -36.59 3.09
N LYS A 108 -0.84 -36.27 1.80
CA LYS A 108 -0.02 -35.27 1.08
C LYS A 108 -0.82 -34.06 0.61
N ALA A 109 -2.10 -34.00 0.96
CA ALA A 109 -2.98 -32.89 0.59
C ALA A 109 -2.74 -31.72 1.54
N GLU A 110 -2.08 -30.67 1.03
CA GLU A 110 -1.89 -29.40 1.75
C GLU A 110 -3.06 -28.48 1.44
N GLN A 111 -3.82 -28.11 2.49
CA GLN A 111 -4.93 -27.18 2.34
C GLN A 111 -4.38 -25.79 1.98
N PRO A 112 -4.92 -25.13 0.92
CA PRO A 112 -4.56 -23.76 0.63
C PRO A 112 -4.92 -22.84 1.78
N GLY A 113 -4.12 -21.79 2.01
CA GLY A 113 -4.40 -20.78 3.02
C GLY A 113 -5.67 -20.00 2.70
N GLU A 114 -6.13 -19.22 3.69
CA GLU A 114 -7.32 -18.40 3.50
C GLU A 114 -7.10 -17.37 2.37
N VAL A 115 -8.09 -17.24 1.49
CA VAL A 115 -8.06 -16.29 0.34
C VAL A 115 -7.76 -14.87 0.83
N LYS A 116 -8.35 -14.47 1.95
CA LYS A 116 -8.16 -13.14 2.53
C LYS A 116 -6.71 -12.89 2.90
N ASP A 117 -6.02 -13.85 3.51
CA ASP A 117 -4.64 -13.68 3.98
C ASP A 117 -3.64 -13.64 2.83
N ILE A 118 -3.91 -14.40 1.76
CA ILE A 118 -3.03 -14.50 0.59
C ILE A 118 -3.23 -13.31 -0.36
N ALA A 119 -4.48 -12.92 -0.60
CA ALA A 119 -4.80 -11.89 -1.57
C ALA A 119 -4.69 -10.47 -1.01
N SER A 120 -4.71 -10.27 0.32
CA SER A 120 -4.73 -8.92 0.87
C SER A 120 -3.36 -8.35 1.22
N TYR A 121 -3.28 -7.02 1.22
CA TYR A 121 -2.14 -6.28 1.76
C TYR A 121 -2.61 -5.18 2.72
N LYS A 122 -1.74 -4.85 3.69
CA LYS A 122 -2.03 -3.92 4.78
C LYS A 122 -1.83 -2.45 4.36
N PRO A 123 -2.42 -1.50 5.09
CA PRO A 123 -2.12 -0.07 4.93
C PRO A 123 -0.63 0.23 5.20
N GLU A 124 -0.08 1.16 4.42
CA GLU A 124 1.20 1.79 4.66
C GLU A 124 0.98 3.03 5.54
N HIS A 125 1.85 3.30 6.47
CA HIS A 125 1.79 4.45 7.38
C HIS A 125 3.03 5.33 7.23
N SER A 126 2.85 6.64 7.32
CA SER A 126 3.96 7.58 7.33
C SER A 126 3.82 8.64 8.42
N TRP A 127 4.97 9.03 8.99
CA TRP A 127 5.09 10.24 9.77
C TRP A 127 5.95 11.24 9.02
N ASN A 128 5.41 12.41 8.77
CA ASN A 128 6.11 13.50 8.10
C ASN A 128 6.45 14.59 9.13
N TYR A 129 7.72 14.98 9.15
CA TYR A 129 8.28 16.03 9.98
C TYR A 129 8.86 17.10 9.05
N GLU A 130 8.41 18.33 9.19
CA GLU A 130 8.85 19.45 8.37
C GLU A 130 9.30 20.60 9.24
N ALA A 131 10.36 21.28 8.82
CA ALA A 131 10.82 22.54 9.37
C ALA A 131 11.13 23.49 8.23
N GLY A 132 10.57 24.70 8.26
CA GLY A 132 10.75 25.63 7.18
C GLY A 132 10.83 27.09 7.63
N ILE A 133 11.35 27.90 6.73
CA ILE A 133 11.36 29.35 6.82
C ILE A 133 10.80 29.93 5.52
N ARG A 134 9.86 30.84 5.64
CA ARG A 134 9.34 31.61 4.52
C ARG A 134 9.54 33.10 4.78
N SER A 135 10.07 33.76 3.77
CA SER A 135 10.34 35.21 3.82
C SER A 135 9.88 35.90 2.52
N GLU A 136 9.29 37.06 2.67
CA GLU A 136 9.06 37.99 1.59
C GLU A 136 10.34 38.84 1.40
N LEU A 137 11.16 38.45 0.41
CA LEU A 137 12.45 39.08 0.13
C LEU A 137 12.29 40.48 -0.48
N VAL A 138 11.27 40.62 -1.33
CA VAL A 138 10.87 41.94 -1.90
C VAL A 138 9.37 42.06 -1.70
N ARG A 139 8.96 43.04 -0.90
CA ARG A 139 7.57 43.23 -0.49
C ARG A 139 6.61 43.28 -1.68
N GLY A 140 5.63 42.37 -1.68
CA GLY A 140 4.63 42.20 -2.74
C GLY A 140 5.16 41.65 -4.07
N ARG A 141 6.47 41.34 -4.19
CA ARG A 141 7.08 40.91 -5.46
C ARG A 141 7.84 39.61 -5.44
N LEU A 142 8.59 39.31 -4.39
CA LEU A 142 9.39 38.09 -4.33
C LEU A 142 9.31 37.45 -2.95
N SER A 143 8.90 36.19 -2.88
CA SER A 143 8.97 35.39 -1.67
C SER A 143 9.81 34.16 -1.91
N ALA A 144 10.51 33.70 -0.87
CA ALA A 144 11.27 32.47 -0.83
C ALA A 144 10.82 31.61 0.34
N GLU A 145 10.80 30.30 0.14
CA GLU A 145 10.54 29.32 1.17
C GLU A 145 11.59 28.21 1.08
N LEU A 146 12.21 27.92 2.21
CA LEU A 146 13.15 26.81 2.38
C LEU A 146 12.55 25.85 3.39
N THR A 147 12.40 24.60 2.98
CA THR A 147 11.81 23.54 3.79
C THR A 147 12.77 22.35 3.89
N PHE A 148 12.96 21.86 5.10
CA PHE A 148 13.59 20.56 5.38
C PHE A 148 12.50 19.58 5.75
N PHE A 149 12.54 18.38 5.20
CA PHE A 149 11.59 17.34 5.53
C PHE A 149 12.27 16.02 5.85
N TYR A 150 11.62 15.25 6.73
CA TYR A 150 11.95 13.87 7.03
C TYR A 150 10.65 13.06 7.13
N MET A 151 10.59 11.93 6.44
CA MET A 151 9.44 11.03 6.44
C MET A 151 9.88 9.63 6.87
N ASP A 152 9.25 9.09 7.92
CA ASP A 152 9.39 7.68 8.36
C ASP A 152 8.20 6.89 7.85
N ILE A 153 8.45 5.89 7.01
CA ILE A 153 7.43 5.07 6.36
C ILE A 153 7.50 3.67 6.94
N ARG A 154 6.36 3.12 7.34
CA ARG A 154 6.17 1.79 7.91
C ARG A 154 5.20 0.98 7.06
N ASP A 155 5.41 -0.35 7.03
CA ASP A 155 4.62 -1.26 6.21
C ASP A 155 4.57 -0.82 4.74
N LEU A 156 5.71 -0.37 4.22
CA LEU A 156 5.88 0.15 2.85
C LEU A 156 5.28 -0.81 1.83
N GLN A 157 4.38 -0.31 1.01
CA GLN A 157 3.76 -1.07 -0.08
C GLN A 157 4.71 -1.12 -1.28
N LEU A 158 5.31 -2.28 -1.49
CA LEU A 158 6.21 -2.55 -2.60
C LEU A 158 5.54 -3.39 -3.66
N THR A 159 5.80 -3.07 -4.92
CA THR A 159 5.44 -3.94 -6.03
C THR A 159 6.49 -5.04 -6.16
N SER A 160 6.10 -6.29 -6.03
CA SER A 160 6.90 -7.48 -6.29
C SER A 160 6.27 -8.32 -7.41
N PHE A 161 7.00 -9.29 -7.91
CA PHE A 161 6.44 -10.29 -8.82
C PHE A 161 6.04 -11.53 -8.01
N ALA A 162 4.92 -12.15 -8.37
CA ALA A 162 4.55 -13.44 -7.82
C ALA A 162 5.63 -14.48 -8.18
N GLU A 163 5.90 -15.44 -7.28
CA GLU A 163 6.98 -16.43 -7.45
C GLU A 163 6.84 -17.25 -8.73
N ASN A 164 5.62 -17.47 -9.18
CA ASN A 164 5.31 -18.20 -10.43
C ASN A 164 5.33 -17.32 -11.69
N GLY A 165 5.67 -16.02 -11.57
CA GLY A 165 5.74 -15.09 -12.69
C GLY A 165 4.39 -14.62 -13.24
N SER A 166 3.27 -14.93 -12.56
CA SER A 166 1.90 -14.64 -13.04
C SER A 166 1.47 -13.19 -12.94
N GLY A 167 2.34 -12.29 -12.50
CA GLY A 167 2.01 -10.87 -12.46
C GLY A 167 2.67 -10.09 -11.32
N ARG A 168 2.26 -8.84 -11.18
CA ARG A 168 2.74 -7.94 -10.12
C ARG A 168 1.78 -8.00 -8.94
N MET A 169 2.33 -8.11 -7.75
CA MET A 169 1.59 -8.05 -6.50
C MET A 169 2.13 -6.93 -5.61
N ILE A 170 1.30 -6.42 -4.72
CA ILE A 170 1.69 -5.49 -3.67
C ILE A 170 1.95 -6.29 -2.40
N THR A 171 3.13 -6.08 -1.81
CA THR A 171 3.51 -6.65 -0.52
C THR A 171 3.90 -5.55 0.45
N ASN A 172 3.67 -5.75 1.74
CA ASN A 172 4.16 -4.83 2.75
C ASN A 172 5.59 -5.20 3.11
N GLY A 173 6.55 -4.38 2.67
CA GLY A 173 7.98 -4.62 2.78
C GLY A 173 8.70 -3.64 3.69
N GLY A 174 8.71 -3.91 5.01
CA GLY A 174 9.64 -3.24 5.91
C GLY A 174 9.41 -1.74 6.13
N LYS A 175 10.50 -0.98 6.14
CA LYS A 175 10.55 0.45 6.49
C LYS A 175 11.33 1.22 5.45
N ALA A 176 10.96 2.48 5.21
CA ALA A 176 11.73 3.42 4.42
C ALA A 176 11.78 4.79 5.08
N ASN A 177 12.83 5.53 4.79
CA ASN A 177 12.97 6.92 5.19
C ASN A 177 13.19 7.76 3.94
N SER A 178 12.53 8.90 3.86
CA SER A 178 12.75 9.92 2.85
C SER A 178 13.07 11.24 3.54
N TYR A 179 14.09 11.93 3.09
CA TYR A 179 14.45 13.25 3.63
C TYR A 179 15.07 14.12 2.54
N GLY A 180 14.91 15.41 2.69
CA GLY A 180 15.43 16.34 1.72
C GLY A 180 15.24 17.79 2.10
N VAL A 181 15.59 18.64 1.14
CA VAL A 181 15.49 20.10 1.22
C VAL A 181 14.77 20.59 -0.03
N GLU A 182 13.79 21.47 0.16
CA GLU A 182 13.04 22.10 -0.91
C GLU A 182 13.23 23.61 -0.84
N LEU A 183 13.50 24.23 -2.00
CA LEU A 183 13.54 25.67 -2.15
C LEU A 183 12.46 26.10 -3.14
N SER A 184 11.55 26.95 -2.69
CA SER A 184 10.51 27.54 -3.53
C SER A 184 10.73 29.05 -3.64
N LEU A 185 10.67 29.57 -4.86
CA LEU A 185 10.74 31.00 -5.15
C LEU A 185 9.47 31.40 -5.91
N LEU A 186 8.76 32.38 -5.36
CA LEU A 186 7.56 32.94 -6.00
C LEU A 186 7.78 34.41 -6.31
N GLY A 187 7.80 34.78 -7.60
CA GLY A 187 7.99 36.13 -8.08
C GLY A 187 6.78 36.66 -8.86
N ARG A 188 6.37 37.87 -8.55
CA ARG A 188 5.42 38.63 -9.36
C ARG A 188 6.20 39.53 -10.32
N ILE A 189 6.15 39.25 -11.63
CA ILE A 189 6.92 39.94 -12.65
C ILE A 189 6.23 41.26 -13.05
N MET A 190 4.91 41.28 -13.12
CA MET A 190 4.10 42.46 -13.46
C MET A 190 2.82 42.50 -12.62
N ASP A 191 2.28 43.70 -12.37
CA ASP A 191 0.97 43.85 -11.75
C ASP A 191 -0.11 43.49 -12.78
N GLY A 192 -0.86 42.41 -12.53
CA GLY A 192 -1.96 41.96 -13.39
C GLY A 192 -1.74 40.68 -14.16
N LEU A 193 -0.63 39.99 -13.95
CA LEU A 193 -0.40 38.59 -14.37
C LEU A 193 -0.47 37.64 -13.20
#